data_8dd86ec58027a652680a5b93ac00b3ed
#
_entry.id   8dd86ec58027a652680a5b93ac00b3ed
#
_cell.length_a   1.000
_cell.length_b   1.000
_cell.length_c   1.000
_cell.angle_alpha   90.00
_cell.angle_beta   90.00
_cell.angle_gamma   90.00
#
_symmetry.space_group_name_H-M   'P 1'
#
loop_
_entity.id
_entity.type
_entity.pdbx_description
1 polymer ?
#
loop_
_entity_poly.entity_id
_entity_poly.type
_entity_poly.pdbx_seq_one_letter_code
_entity_poly.pdbx_strand_id
1 'polypeptide(L)'
;MLYQKNITMSKAHVLKRYSFLIWILFFVLSTKAEQQDYYFRQISLEQGLSQSRVQCIYRDHQGVIWIGTKWGLNSYDQSELKSYFHDREQPNSLPDNFIRFITEDRLGDLYVSTNKGIAIYNKAENQFQPLKYNGKPFNAWSYLQIGDNFLFGGEETLYQYNLTDKNITTIFPDIDGD
;
A
#
# COMPACT_ATOMS: atom_id res chain seq x y z
N MET A 1 55.35 53.98 -25.16
CA MET A 1 54.06 53.90 -24.42
C MET A 1 53.17 52.74 -24.87
N LEU A 2 53.40 52.11 -26.04
CA LEU A 2 52.59 50.99 -26.54
C LEU A 2 52.96 49.61 -26.01
N TYR A 3 54.18 49.39 -25.48
CA TYR A 3 54.65 48.12 -24.96
C TYR A 3 54.05 47.71 -23.61
N GLN A 4 53.73 48.66 -22.76
CA GLN A 4 53.09 48.45 -21.45
C GLN A 4 51.60 48.00 -21.58
N LYS A 5 50.90 48.41 -22.64
CA LYS A 5 49.48 48.09 -22.82
C LYS A 5 49.22 46.60 -23.19
N ASN A 6 50.18 45.97 -23.91
CA ASN A 6 50.04 44.58 -24.33
C ASN A 6 50.30 43.58 -23.21
N ILE A 7 51.16 43.95 -22.22
CA ILE A 7 51.46 43.05 -21.06
C ILE A 7 50.29 43.05 -20.07
N THR A 8 49.62 44.15 -19.88
CA THR A 8 48.45 44.23 -19.02
C THR A 8 47.22 43.52 -19.58
N MET A 9 47.01 43.55 -20.89
CA MET A 9 45.91 42.77 -21.52
C MET A 9 46.16 41.26 -21.46
N SER A 10 47.39 40.79 -21.58
CA SER A 10 47.74 39.36 -21.44
C SER A 10 47.43 38.82 -20.06
N LYS A 11 47.78 39.57 -18.99
CA LYS A 11 47.51 39.19 -17.61
C LYS A 11 46.05 39.10 -17.27
N ALA A 12 45.22 40.03 -17.83
CA ALA A 12 43.79 40.01 -17.58
C ALA A 12 43.08 38.79 -18.20
N HIS A 13 43.52 38.34 -19.39
CA HIS A 13 42.99 37.11 -20.00
C HIS A 13 43.40 35.87 -19.26
N VAL A 14 44.60 35.81 -18.75
CA VAL A 14 45.09 34.68 -17.91
C VAL A 14 44.31 34.61 -16.60
N LEU A 15 44.09 35.74 -15.91
CA LEU A 15 43.30 35.77 -14.68
C LEU A 15 41.85 35.32 -14.88
N LYS A 16 41.19 35.75 -15.95
CA LYS A 16 39.82 35.31 -16.31
C LYS A 16 39.74 33.79 -16.53
N ARG A 17 40.76 33.22 -17.16
CA ARG A 17 40.84 31.78 -17.44
C ARG A 17 40.99 30.95 -16.17
N TYR A 18 41.82 31.41 -15.25
CA TYR A 18 41.97 30.73 -13.92
C TYR A 18 40.75 30.97 -13.03
N SER A 19 40.11 32.10 -13.03
CA SER A 19 38.87 32.36 -12.31
C SER A 19 37.75 31.40 -12.77
N PHE A 20 37.63 31.15 -14.04
CA PHE A 20 36.64 30.20 -14.57
C PHE A 20 36.94 28.75 -14.16
N LEU A 21 38.20 28.32 -14.15
CA LEU A 21 38.63 27.00 -13.67
C LEU A 21 38.39 26.84 -12.18
N ILE A 22 38.64 27.86 -11.37
CA ILE A 22 38.36 27.86 -9.92
C ILE A 22 36.86 27.74 -9.68
N TRP A 23 36.04 28.40 -10.49
CA TRP A 23 34.57 28.35 -10.39
C TRP A 23 34.04 26.94 -10.71
N ILE A 24 34.57 26.31 -11.77
CA ILE A 24 34.25 24.92 -12.12
C ILE A 24 34.68 23.97 -11.00
N LEU A 25 35.89 24.17 -10.45
CA LEU A 25 36.39 23.33 -9.35
C LEU A 25 35.52 23.46 -8.10
N PHE A 26 35.07 24.68 -7.78
CA PHE A 26 34.17 24.93 -6.67
C PHE A 26 32.80 24.31 -6.89
N PHE A 27 32.28 24.33 -8.12
CA PHE A 27 31.01 23.70 -8.46
C PHE A 27 31.07 22.18 -8.36
N VAL A 28 32.16 21.55 -8.80
CA VAL A 28 32.37 20.09 -8.69
C VAL A 28 32.52 19.66 -7.22
N LEU A 29 33.19 20.47 -6.39
CA LEU A 29 33.34 20.17 -4.95
C LEU A 29 32.05 20.38 -4.15
N SER A 30 31.09 21.12 -4.70
CA SER A 30 29.79 21.41 -4.04
C SER A 30 28.75 20.28 -4.25
N THR A 31 28.98 19.33 -5.15
CA THR A 31 28.09 18.18 -5.32
C THR A 31 28.34 17.17 -4.22
N LYS A 32 27.75 17.37 -3.07
CA LYS A 32 27.61 16.30 -2.08
C LYS A 32 26.60 15.30 -2.65
N ALA A 33 27.06 14.13 -3.03
CA ALA A 33 26.19 13.00 -3.23
C ALA A 33 25.59 12.66 -1.86
N GLU A 34 24.28 12.96 -1.68
CA GLU A 34 23.53 12.55 -0.49
C GLU A 34 23.40 11.02 -0.61
N GLN A 35 24.25 10.31 0.11
CA GLN A 35 24.17 8.85 0.19
C GLN A 35 22.98 8.56 1.10
N GLN A 36 21.87 8.15 0.51
CA GLN A 36 20.68 7.75 1.23
C GLN A 36 20.93 6.35 1.80
N ASP A 37 21.20 6.27 3.09
CA ASP A 37 21.31 5.01 3.80
C ASP A 37 19.93 4.41 3.98
N TYR A 38 19.65 3.28 3.35
CA TYR A 38 18.43 2.52 3.51
C TYR A 38 18.61 1.52 4.66
N TYR A 39 17.81 1.69 5.71
CA TYR A 39 17.71 0.73 6.80
C TYR A 39 16.57 -0.24 6.53
N PHE A 40 16.88 -1.52 6.36
CA PHE A 40 15.90 -2.57 6.21
C PHE A 40 15.60 -3.19 7.57
N ARG A 41 14.33 -3.21 7.96
CA ARG A 41 13.85 -3.93 9.12
C ARG A 41 13.07 -5.16 8.65
N GLN A 42 13.49 -6.32 9.08
CA GLN A 42 12.80 -7.57 8.80
C GLN A 42 11.62 -7.72 9.77
N ILE A 43 10.44 -8.10 9.26
CA ILE A 43 9.30 -8.55 10.04
C ILE A 43 9.17 -10.06 9.78
N SER A 44 9.38 -10.88 10.80
CA SER A 44 9.40 -12.33 10.73
C SER A 44 8.47 -12.97 11.76
N LEU A 45 8.42 -14.29 11.79
CA LEU A 45 7.69 -15.05 12.80
C LEU A 45 8.18 -14.74 14.22
N GLU A 46 9.47 -14.46 14.40
CA GLU A 46 10.06 -14.10 15.69
C GLU A 46 9.53 -12.77 16.22
N GLN A 47 9.15 -11.84 15.34
CA GLN A 47 8.52 -10.58 15.70
C GLN A 47 6.98 -10.68 15.79
N GLY A 48 6.40 -11.86 15.61
CA GLY A 48 4.98 -12.11 15.77
C GLY A 48 4.15 -12.13 14.48
N LEU A 49 4.80 -12.17 13.29
CA LEU A 49 4.06 -12.36 12.04
C LEU A 49 3.33 -13.71 12.07
N SER A 50 2.05 -13.71 11.73
CA SER A 50 1.18 -14.90 11.83
C SER A 50 1.67 -16.08 10.96
N GLN A 51 2.28 -15.80 9.80
CA GLN A 51 2.92 -16.79 8.93
C GLN A 51 3.92 -16.14 7.98
N SER A 52 4.98 -16.87 7.59
CA SER A 52 6.04 -16.38 6.69
C SER A 52 5.59 -16.19 5.23
N ARG A 53 4.51 -16.87 4.78
CA ARG A 53 4.00 -16.73 3.41
C ARG A 53 3.01 -15.57 3.33
N VAL A 54 3.52 -14.40 2.99
CA VAL A 54 2.74 -13.19 2.73
C VAL A 54 2.04 -13.32 1.37
N GLN A 55 0.72 -13.01 1.33
CA GLN A 55 -0.10 -13.02 0.12
C GLN A 55 -0.32 -11.60 -0.42
N CYS A 56 -0.54 -10.65 0.47
CA CYS A 56 -0.78 -9.25 0.11
C CYS A 56 -0.28 -8.31 1.22
N ILE A 57 0.03 -7.09 0.83
CA ILE A 57 0.40 -6.00 1.75
C ILE A 57 -0.41 -4.77 1.32
N TYR A 58 -0.93 -4.06 2.29
CA TYR A 58 -1.68 -2.83 2.07
C TYR A 58 -1.28 -1.80 3.13
N ARG A 59 -1.11 -0.53 2.75
CA ARG A 59 -0.92 0.57 3.69
C ARG A 59 -2.17 1.43 3.69
N ASP A 60 -2.85 1.51 4.84
CA ASP A 60 -4.05 2.32 4.98
C ASP A 60 -3.74 3.83 5.06
N HIS A 61 -4.78 4.67 5.00
CA HIS A 61 -4.65 6.13 5.03
C HIS A 61 -4.06 6.65 6.35
N GLN A 62 -4.11 5.87 7.44
CA GLN A 62 -3.50 6.21 8.73
C GLN A 62 -2.02 5.79 8.81
N GLY A 63 -1.52 5.11 7.78
CA GLY A 63 -0.13 4.67 7.69
C GLY A 63 0.13 3.29 8.31
N VAL A 64 -0.90 2.60 8.80
CA VAL A 64 -0.79 1.22 9.29
C VAL A 64 -0.55 0.28 8.10
N ILE A 65 0.43 -0.60 8.23
CA ILE A 65 0.72 -1.63 7.23
C ILE A 65 -0.03 -2.90 7.60
N TRP A 66 -0.93 -3.32 6.72
CA TRP A 66 -1.68 -4.55 6.82
C TRP A 66 -1.00 -5.64 6.00
N ILE A 67 -0.78 -6.81 6.62
CA ILE A 67 -0.06 -7.93 6.02
C ILE A 67 -0.97 -9.15 6.04
N GLY A 68 -1.50 -9.51 4.89
CA GLY A 68 -2.28 -10.72 4.70
C GLY A 68 -1.39 -11.91 4.42
N THR A 69 -1.59 -12.99 5.16
CA THR A 69 -0.83 -14.24 5.01
C THR A 69 -1.74 -15.41 4.65
N LYS A 70 -1.17 -16.59 4.46
CA LYS A 70 -1.97 -17.82 4.34
C LYS A 70 -2.61 -18.26 5.67
N TRP A 71 -2.21 -17.65 6.79
CA TRP A 71 -2.71 -18.02 8.12
C TRP A 71 -2.84 -16.83 9.05
N GLY A 72 -3.73 -15.92 8.71
CA GLY A 72 -4.08 -14.74 9.46
C GLY A 72 -3.72 -13.42 8.79
N LEU A 73 -4.30 -12.36 9.34
CA LEU A 73 -4.06 -10.97 8.99
C LEU A 73 -3.19 -10.35 10.09
N ASN A 74 -2.30 -9.44 9.70
CA ASN A 74 -1.48 -8.70 10.66
C ASN A 74 -1.58 -7.21 10.39
N SER A 75 -1.58 -6.39 11.43
CA SER A 75 -1.40 -4.95 11.36
C SER A 75 -0.10 -4.53 12.01
N TYR A 76 0.63 -3.60 11.38
CA TYR A 76 1.88 -3.06 11.88
C TYR A 76 1.84 -1.54 11.81
N ASP A 77 1.88 -0.88 12.96
CA ASP A 77 1.83 0.58 13.12
C ASP A 77 3.20 1.22 13.36
N GLN A 78 4.30 0.54 13.01
CA GLN A 78 5.71 0.88 13.25
C GLN A 78 6.20 0.58 14.68
N SER A 79 5.34 0.39 15.65
CA SER A 79 5.67 0.05 17.04
C SER A 79 5.28 -1.37 17.39
N GLU A 80 4.07 -1.78 17.03
CA GLU A 80 3.47 -3.06 17.39
C GLU A 80 3.03 -3.84 16.16
N LEU A 81 3.22 -5.16 16.20
CA LEU A 81 2.65 -6.10 15.24
C LEU A 81 1.54 -6.88 15.93
N LYS A 82 0.30 -6.71 15.44
CA LYS A 82 -0.89 -7.38 15.96
C LYS A 82 -1.44 -8.36 14.95
N SER A 83 -1.78 -9.57 15.39
CA SER A 83 -2.29 -10.63 14.53
C SER A 83 -3.77 -10.89 14.78
N TYR A 84 -4.53 -11.19 13.72
CA TYR A 84 -5.95 -11.49 13.71
C TYR A 84 -6.19 -12.84 13.05
N PHE A 85 -7.08 -13.62 13.63
CA PHE A 85 -7.39 -14.97 13.16
C PHE A 85 -8.90 -15.19 13.06
N HIS A 86 -9.27 -16.17 12.28
CA HIS A 86 -10.62 -16.73 12.31
C HIS A 86 -10.84 -17.50 13.62
N ASP A 87 -11.95 -17.19 14.27
CA ASP A 87 -12.41 -17.90 15.47
C ASP A 87 -13.86 -18.32 15.26
N ARG A 88 -14.14 -19.63 15.36
CA ARG A 88 -15.48 -20.18 15.16
C ARG A 88 -16.46 -19.78 16.25
N GLU A 89 -15.96 -19.46 17.44
CA GLU A 89 -16.78 -19.06 18.59
C GLU A 89 -17.06 -17.54 18.57
N GLN A 90 -16.32 -16.79 17.74
CA GLN A 90 -16.46 -15.34 17.61
C GLN A 90 -16.95 -14.97 16.21
N PRO A 91 -18.25 -14.71 16.02
CA PRO A 91 -18.83 -14.40 14.70
C PRO A 91 -18.28 -13.12 14.08
N ASN A 92 -17.69 -12.24 14.89
CA ASN A 92 -17.07 -10.98 14.45
C ASN A 92 -15.55 -11.11 14.30
N SER A 93 -15.03 -12.32 14.18
CA SER A 93 -13.65 -12.58 13.76
C SER A 93 -13.52 -12.62 12.22
N LEU A 94 -12.31 -12.82 11.72
CA LEU A 94 -12.09 -13.02 10.27
C LEU A 94 -12.94 -14.19 9.73
N PRO A 95 -13.53 -14.09 8.52
CA PRO A 95 -14.28 -15.20 7.92
C PRO A 95 -13.43 -16.46 7.69
N ASP A 96 -12.14 -16.29 7.40
CA ASP A 96 -11.15 -17.36 7.22
C ASP A 96 -9.73 -16.82 7.45
N ASN A 97 -8.78 -17.71 7.74
CA ASN A 97 -7.39 -17.31 7.96
C ASN A 97 -6.61 -17.03 6.67
N PHE A 98 -7.05 -17.54 5.53
CA PHE A 98 -6.36 -17.31 4.26
C PHE A 98 -6.77 -15.95 3.69
N ILE A 99 -5.86 -14.96 3.76
CA ILE A 99 -6.12 -13.61 3.25
C ILE A 99 -5.76 -13.55 1.77
N ARG A 100 -6.67 -13.04 0.94
CA ARG A 100 -6.49 -12.90 -0.51
C ARG A 100 -6.03 -11.51 -0.91
N PHE A 101 -6.80 -10.51 -0.49
CA PHE A 101 -6.44 -9.10 -0.69
C PHE A 101 -6.95 -8.25 0.48
N ILE A 102 -6.40 -7.04 0.56
CA ILE A 102 -6.77 -6.01 1.52
C ILE A 102 -6.92 -4.72 0.74
N THR A 103 -7.96 -3.95 1.01
CA THR A 103 -8.17 -2.63 0.41
C THR A 103 -8.93 -1.73 1.39
N GLU A 104 -8.96 -0.45 1.10
CA GLU A 104 -9.65 0.55 1.89
C GLU A 104 -10.50 1.40 0.97
N ASP A 105 -11.67 1.79 1.42
CA ASP A 105 -12.49 2.72 0.67
C ASP A 105 -12.10 4.19 0.98
N ARG A 106 -12.73 5.11 0.27
CA ARG A 106 -12.52 6.56 0.46
C ARG A 106 -12.94 7.10 1.83
N LEU A 107 -13.74 6.33 2.58
CA LEU A 107 -14.18 6.67 3.94
C LEU A 107 -13.23 6.13 5.00
N GLY A 108 -12.28 5.30 4.62
CA GLY A 108 -11.31 4.67 5.49
C GLY A 108 -11.78 3.35 6.08
N ASP A 109 -12.84 2.76 5.54
CA ASP A 109 -13.26 1.42 5.91
C ASP A 109 -12.34 0.38 5.24
N LEU A 110 -11.75 -0.52 6.01
CA LEU A 110 -10.84 -1.54 5.52
C LEU A 110 -11.61 -2.82 5.18
N TYR A 111 -11.41 -3.30 3.95
CA TYR A 111 -11.99 -4.54 3.43
C TYR A 111 -10.93 -5.62 3.36
N VAL A 112 -11.22 -6.77 3.94
CA VAL A 112 -10.34 -7.93 3.97
C VAL A 112 -11.03 -9.10 3.29
N SER A 113 -10.51 -9.54 2.15
CA SER A 113 -11.00 -10.73 1.47
C SER A 113 -10.26 -11.96 1.94
N THR A 114 -11.03 -13.01 2.19
CA THR A 114 -10.55 -14.32 2.63
C THR A 114 -11.09 -15.43 1.72
N ASN A 115 -10.71 -16.68 1.97
CA ASN A 115 -11.27 -17.84 1.25
C ASN A 115 -12.77 -18.06 1.50
N LYS A 116 -13.32 -17.51 2.60
CA LYS A 116 -14.73 -17.73 2.98
C LYS A 116 -15.55 -16.45 3.03
N GLY A 117 -15.08 -15.40 2.40
CA GLY A 117 -15.82 -14.15 2.26
C GLY A 117 -14.98 -12.92 2.48
N ILE A 118 -15.62 -11.78 2.28
CA ILE A 118 -15.08 -10.45 2.53
C ILE A 118 -15.62 -9.97 3.88
N ALA A 119 -14.78 -9.31 4.67
CA ALA A 119 -15.21 -8.62 5.88
C ALA A 119 -14.72 -7.18 5.89
N ILE A 120 -15.52 -6.30 6.51
CA ILE A 120 -15.15 -4.92 6.83
C ILE A 120 -14.61 -4.88 8.24
N TYR A 121 -13.43 -4.30 8.44
CA TYR A 121 -12.84 -4.14 9.75
C TYR A 121 -13.35 -2.88 10.45
N ASN A 122 -14.03 -3.06 11.56
CA ASN A 122 -14.43 -1.99 12.47
C ASN A 122 -13.28 -1.70 13.45
N LYS A 123 -12.57 -0.59 13.23
CA LYS A 123 -11.43 -0.17 14.05
C LYS A 123 -11.82 0.13 15.51
N ALA A 124 -13.00 0.72 15.72
CA ALA A 124 -13.45 1.12 17.06
C ALA A 124 -13.74 -0.08 17.97
N GLU A 125 -14.28 -1.13 17.38
CA GLU A 125 -14.65 -2.36 18.13
C GLU A 125 -13.59 -3.44 18.00
N ASN A 126 -12.59 -3.25 17.12
CA ASN A 126 -11.58 -4.26 16.77
C ASN A 126 -12.19 -5.58 16.29
N GLN A 127 -13.21 -5.47 15.43
CA GLN A 127 -14.02 -6.59 14.96
C GLN A 127 -14.14 -6.59 13.44
N PHE A 128 -14.48 -7.75 12.88
CA PHE A 128 -14.71 -7.94 11.45
C PHE A 128 -16.19 -8.25 11.21
N GLN A 129 -16.82 -7.46 10.33
CA GLN A 129 -18.21 -7.65 9.94
C GLN A 129 -18.26 -8.28 8.54
N PRO A 130 -18.75 -9.52 8.40
CA PRO A 130 -18.83 -10.19 7.11
C PRO A 130 -19.76 -9.44 6.15
N LEU A 131 -19.28 -9.18 4.95
CA LEU A 131 -20.08 -8.64 3.85
C LEU A 131 -20.92 -9.78 3.25
N LYS A 132 -22.24 -9.53 3.06
CA LYS A 132 -23.19 -10.58 2.65
C LYS A 132 -24.00 -10.13 1.45
N TYR A 133 -24.10 -11.02 0.45
CA TYR A 133 -25.05 -10.91 -0.65
C TYR A 133 -26.18 -11.92 -0.44
N ASN A 134 -27.44 -11.47 -0.48
CA ASN A 134 -28.61 -12.30 -0.17
C ASN A 134 -28.51 -13.09 1.15
N GLY A 135 -27.92 -12.44 2.18
CA GLY A 135 -27.75 -13.02 3.51
C GLY A 135 -26.58 -14.02 3.65
N LYS A 136 -25.86 -14.33 2.57
CA LYS A 136 -24.72 -15.27 2.56
C LYS A 136 -23.40 -14.54 2.30
N PRO A 137 -22.30 -14.94 2.95
CA PRO A 137 -20.96 -14.48 2.56
C PRO A 137 -20.68 -14.87 1.10
N PHE A 138 -19.91 -14.05 0.40
CA PHE A 138 -19.46 -14.35 -0.96
C PHE A 138 -17.95 -14.17 -1.08
N ASN A 139 -17.33 -14.96 -1.94
CA ASN A 139 -15.89 -14.92 -2.16
C ASN A 139 -15.55 -13.94 -3.26
N ALA A 140 -14.44 -13.23 -3.08
CA ALA A 140 -13.84 -12.43 -4.14
C ALA A 140 -12.33 -12.61 -4.17
N TRP A 141 -11.79 -12.64 -5.39
CA TRP A 141 -10.38 -12.90 -5.69
C TRP A 141 -9.65 -11.64 -6.12
N SER A 142 -10.44 -10.67 -6.59
CA SER A 142 -9.96 -9.38 -7.07
C SER A 142 -10.97 -8.29 -6.77
N TYR A 143 -10.53 -7.07 -6.86
CA TYR A 143 -11.40 -5.91 -6.69
C TYR A 143 -10.96 -4.77 -7.61
N LEU A 144 -11.92 -3.87 -7.90
CA LEU A 144 -11.69 -2.58 -8.53
C LEU A 144 -12.62 -1.56 -7.90
N GLN A 145 -12.10 -0.43 -7.47
CA GLN A 145 -12.91 0.69 -7.00
C GLN A 145 -13.13 1.71 -8.12
N ILE A 146 -14.39 2.04 -8.38
CA ILE A 146 -14.80 3.06 -9.35
C ILE A 146 -15.77 4.01 -8.66
N GLY A 147 -15.31 5.21 -8.30
CA GLY A 147 -16.13 6.17 -7.54
C GLY A 147 -16.61 5.58 -6.23
N ASP A 148 -17.94 5.51 -6.10
CA ASP A 148 -18.61 4.99 -4.92
C ASP A 148 -18.93 3.50 -4.99
N ASN A 149 -18.35 2.78 -5.94
CA ASN A 149 -18.60 1.36 -6.08
C ASN A 149 -17.30 0.56 -5.98
N PHE A 150 -17.37 -0.56 -5.26
CA PHE A 150 -16.44 -1.66 -5.42
C PHE A 150 -17.03 -2.69 -6.39
N LEU A 151 -16.20 -3.11 -7.32
CA LEU A 151 -16.44 -4.30 -8.13
C LEU A 151 -15.58 -5.43 -7.55
N PHE A 152 -16.23 -6.49 -7.09
CA PHE A 152 -15.56 -7.68 -6.55
C PHE A 152 -15.71 -8.84 -7.52
N GLY A 153 -14.57 -9.31 -8.07
CA GLY A 153 -14.54 -10.48 -8.93
C GLY A 153 -14.66 -11.77 -8.12
N GLY A 154 -15.81 -12.42 -8.20
CA GLY A 154 -16.07 -13.73 -7.62
C GLY A 154 -15.68 -14.88 -8.56
N GLU A 155 -16.06 -16.10 -8.21
CA GLU A 155 -15.77 -17.30 -9.00
C GLU A 155 -16.59 -17.35 -10.30
N GLU A 156 -17.88 -17.06 -10.21
CA GLU A 156 -18.84 -17.16 -11.32
C GLU A 156 -19.51 -15.83 -11.66
N THR A 157 -19.36 -14.79 -10.82
CA THR A 157 -20.04 -13.51 -11.01
C THR A 157 -19.21 -12.33 -10.55
N LEU A 158 -19.59 -11.14 -11.00
CA LEU A 158 -19.06 -9.87 -10.59
C LEU A 158 -20.06 -9.17 -9.66
N TYR A 159 -19.67 -8.96 -8.42
CA TYR A 159 -20.45 -8.23 -7.42
C TYR A 159 -20.13 -6.75 -7.48
N GLN A 160 -21.16 -5.93 -7.51
CA GLN A 160 -21.04 -4.47 -7.32
C GLN A 160 -21.56 -4.11 -5.94
N TYR A 161 -20.72 -3.54 -5.11
CA TYR A 161 -21.05 -3.01 -3.80
C TYR A 161 -21.01 -1.49 -3.83
N ASN A 162 -22.11 -0.85 -3.54
CA ASN A 162 -22.20 0.61 -3.47
C ASN A 162 -21.91 1.10 -2.05
N LEU A 163 -20.95 2.03 -1.90
CA LEU A 163 -20.51 2.55 -0.60
C LEU A 163 -21.53 3.45 0.09
N THR A 164 -22.45 4.05 -0.68
CA THR A 164 -23.43 5.02 -0.15
C THR A 164 -24.63 4.32 0.49
N ASP A 165 -25.26 3.41 -0.24
CA ASP A 165 -26.45 2.69 0.22
C ASP A 165 -26.16 1.31 0.81
N LYS A 166 -24.86 0.91 0.77
CA LYS A 166 -24.35 -0.39 1.28
C LYS A 166 -25.01 -1.59 0.60
N ASN A 167 -25.55 -1.40 -0.61
CA ASN A 167 -26.21 -2.43 -1.39
C ASN A 167 -25.23 -3.20 -2.26
N ILE A 168 -25.50 -4.50 -2.44
CA ILE A 168 -24.73 -5.39 -3.30
C ILE A 168 -25.66 -5.90 -4.41
N THR A 169 -25.19 -5.78 -5.65
CA THR A 169 -25.84 -6.32 -6.85
C THR A 169 -24.85 -7.17 -7.63
N THR A 170 -25.34 -8.02 -8.54
CA THR A 170 -24.50 -8.75 -9.50
C THR A 170 -24.61 -8.12 -10.88
N ILE A 171 -23.46 -7.97 -11.56
CA ILE A 171 -23.43 -7.39 -12.93
C ILE A 171 -23.73 -8.46 -13.97
N PHE A 172 -23.30 -9.70 -13.72
CA PHE A 172 -23.64 -10.86 -14.53
C PHE A 172 -24.49 -11.76 -13.63
N PRO A 173 -25.83 -11.70 -13.71
CA PRO A 173 -26.67 -12.71 -13.06
C PRO A 173 -26.33 -14.07 -13.64
N ASP A 174 -26.40 -15.09 -12.79
CA ASP A 174 -26.14 -16.48 -13.18
C ASP A 174 -26.73 -16.76 -14.56
N ILE A 175 -25.86 -17.21 -15.47
CA ILE A 175 -26.30 -17.75 -16.76
C ILE A 175 -26.75 -19.20 -16.50
N ASP A 176 -27.59 -19.38 -15.52
CA ASP A 176 -28.46 -20.55 -15.45
C ASP A 176 -29.60 -20.30 -16.44
N GLY A 177 -29.21 -20.36 -17.69
CA GLY A 177 -30.15 -20.51 -18.77
C GLY A 177 -30.60 -21.96 -18.82
N ASP A 178 -31.87 -22.14 -18.86
CA ASP A 178 -32.59 -23.35 -19.26
C ASP A 178 -31.84 -24.20 -20.30
#